data_f5e3bfe8738b91d7e292915b6dd938dd
#
_entry.id   f5e3bfe8738b91d7e292915b6dd938dd
#
_cell.length_a   1.000
_cell.length_b   1.000
_cell.length_c   1.000
_cell.angle_alpha   90.00
_cell.angle_beta   90.00
_cell.angle_gamma   90.00
#
_symmetry.space_group_name_H-M   'P 1'
#
loop_
_entity.id
_entity.type
_entity.pdbx_description
1 polymer ?
#
loop_
_entity_poly.entity_id
_entity_poly.type
_entity_poly.pdbx_seq_one_letter_code
_entity_poly.pdbx_strand_id
1 'polypeptide(L)'
;GIADDILARLDRMDGLNKPHLTIRDQILAQAYDISAYKIGADELLAEANVHVLFHAFATGAVMASDDRIEAVLVETKSGRFAVRGRFFIDGSGDGDLAAWSGVPYEVGDGAGNMLYPSTMFRINGVDPQKAGRAWELVPKLMEEAEQRGRTFPRKKPIVRPQRNPIEWRANLTQI
;
A
#
# COMPACT_ATOMS: atom_id res chain seq x y z
N GLY A 1 19.04 -3.37 7.79
CA GLY A 1 18.16 -2.22 7.98
C GLY A 1 16.71 -2.66 8.24
N ILE A 2 15.78 -1.74 8.39
CA ILE A 2 14.37 -2.04 8.75
C ILE A 2 13.74 -3.09 7.83
N ALA A 3 14.01 -3.05 6.53
CA ALA A 3 13.50 -4.05 5.59
C ALA A 3 14.01 -5.46 5.91
N ASP A 4 15.28 -5.60 6.26
CA ASP A 4 15.89 -6.89 6.62
C ASP A 4 15.32 -7.40 7.94
N ASP A 5 15.08 -6.51 8.91
CA ASP A 5 14.47 -6.85 10.20
C ASP A 5 13.04 -7.36 10.01
N ILE A 6 12.25 -6.72 9.13
CA ILE A 6 10.90 -7.18 8.78
C ILE A 6 10.97 -8.54 8.08
N LEU A 7 11.84 -8.72 7.09
CA LEU A 7 11.99 -10.00 6.40
C LEU A 7 12.40 -11.13 7.35
N ALA A 8 13.33 -10.87 8.27
CA ALA A 8 13.74 -11.86 9.27
C ALA A 8 12.59 -12.25 10.22
N ARG A 9 11.71 -11.30 10.58
CA ARG A 9 10.52 -11.58 11.39
C ARG A 9 9.52 -12.45 10.63
N LEU A 10 9.27 -12.09 9.38
CA LEU A 10 8.38 -12.84 8.51
C LEU A 10 8.88 -14.28 8.26
N ASP A 11 10.19 -14.46 8.10
CA ASP A 11 10.80 -15.77 7.92
C ASP A 11 10.60 -16.64 9.17
N ARG A 12 10.81 -16.11 10.37
CA ARG A 12 10.55 -16.83 11.63
C ARG A 12 9.10 -17.27 11.80
N MET A 13 8.16 -16.55 11.19
CA MET A 13 6.73 -16.86 11.22
C MET A 13 6.27 -17.74 10.04
N ASP A 14 7.20 -18.28 9.26
CA ASP A 14 6.89 -18.96 7.96
C ASP A 14 5.99 -18.10 7.06
N GLY A 15 6.15 -16.79 7.13
CA GLY A 15 5.34 -15.81 6.42
C GLY A 15 5.88 -15.41 5.05
N LEU A 16 7.01 -15.97 4.59
CA LEU A 16 7.61 -15.64 3.30
C LEU A 16 7.44 -16.74 2.26
N ASN A 17 7.19 -16.33 1.03
CA ASN A 17 7.39 -17.19 -0.13
C ASN A 17 8.85 -17.17 -0.58
N LYS A 18 9.24 -18.09 -1.44
CA LYS A 18 10.55 -18.03 -2.08
C LYS A 18 10.68 -16.76 -2.93
N PRO A 19 11.83 -16.08 -2.90
CA PRO A 19 12.09 -14.96 -3.78
C PRO A 19 11.93 -15.36 -5.25
N HIS A 20 11.45 -14.45 -6.08
CA HIS A 20 11.31 -14.66 -7.51
C HIS A 20 11.63 -13.38 -8.28
N LEU A 21 12.12 -13.53 -9.48
CA LEU A 21 12.34 -12.40 -10.38
C LEU A 21 11.03 -11.95 -11.02
N THR A 22 10.84 -10.67 -11.13
CA THR A 22 9.68 -10.03 -11.76
C THR A 22 10.13 -8.91 -12.69
N ILE A 23 9.25 -8.47 -13.58
CA ILE A 23 9.47 -7.39 -14.53
C ILE A 23 10.78 -7.61 -15.33
N ARG A 24 10.73 -8.48 -16.33
CA ARG A 24 11.85 -8.83 -17.20
C ARG A 24 13.09 -9.33 -16.46
N ASP A 25 12.88 -10.07 -15.37
CA ASP A 25 13.93 -10.62 -14.52
C ASP A 25 14.89 -9.59 -13.90
N GLN A 26 14.43 -8.36 -13.73
CA GLN A 26 15.25 -7.27 -13.18
C GLN A 26 15.00 -6.97 -11.73
N ILE A 27 13.84 -7.34 -11.19
CA ILE A 27 13.46 -7.03 -9.81
C ILE A 27 13.26 -8.34 -9.05
N LEU A 28 14.03 -8.53 -7.99
CA LEU A 28 13.79 -9.60 -7.03
C LEU A 28 12.64 -9.20 -6.12
N ALA A 29 11.55 -9.97 -6.16
CA ALA A 29 10.38 -9.80 -5.32
C ALA A 29 10.14 -11.01 -4.44
N GLN A 30 9.56 -10.79 -3.29
CA GLN A 30 9.18 -11.84 -2.37
C GLN A 30 7.78 -11.56 -1.83
N ALA A 31 6.87 -12.51 -2.06
CA ALA A 31 5.53 -12.42 -1.50
C ALA A 31 5.55 -12.86 -0.03
N TYR A 32 4.68 -12.29 0.76
CA TYR A 32 4.59 -12.56 2.19
C TYR A 32 3.12 -12.66 2.64
N ASP A 33 2.93 -13.27 3.79
CA ASP A 33 1.65 -13.30 4.48
C ASP A 33 1.35 -11.94 5.11
N ILE A 34 0.16 -11.39 4.84
CA ILE A 34 -0.21 -10.05 5.29
C ILE A 34 -0.42 -10.01 6.81
N SER A 35 -0.92 -11.08 7.41
CA SER A 35 -1.14 -11.16 8.85
C SER A 35 0.19 -11.23 9.59
N ALA A 36 1.12 -12.06 9.10
CA ALA A 36 2.49 -12.11 9.61
C ALA A 36 3.19 -10.75 9.50
N TYR A 37 3.01 -10.05 8.37
CA TYR A 37 3.57 -8.71 8.20
C TYR A 37 3.04 -7.72 9.24
N LYS A 38 1.74 -7.72 9.53
CA LYS A 38 1.15 -6.84 10.53
C LYS A 38 1.71 -7.13 11.93
N ILE A 39 1.81 -8.41 12.30
CA ILE A 39 2.38 -8.82 13.58
C ILE A 39 3.85 -8.36 13.68
N GLY A 40 4.65 -8.64 12.66
CA GLY A 40 6.06 -8.24 12.65
C GLY A 40 6.27 -6.74 12.69
N ALA A 41 5.40 -5.96 12.05
CA ALA A 41 5.42 -4.49 12.11
C ALA A 41 5.05 -3.99 13.53
N ASP A 42 4.02 -4.56 14.15
CA ASP A 42 3.61 -4.21 15.50
C ASP A 42 4.71 -4.52 16.52
N GLU A 43 5.37 -5.68 16.41
CA GLU A 43 6.52 -6.05 17.25
C GLU A 43 7.68 -5.04 17.10
N LEU A 44 8.02 -4.69 15.85
CA LEU A 44 9.11 -3.74 15.57
C LEU A 44 8.83 -2.37 16.18
N LEU A 45 7.60 -1.89 16.08
CA LEU A 45 7.18 -0.61 16.65
C LEU A 45 7.17 -0.65 18.18
N ALA A 46 6.70 -1.76 18.77
CA ALA A 46 6.70 -1.95 20.22
C ALA A 46 8.12 -2.00 20.80
N GLU A 47 9.04 -2.71 20.17
CA GLU A 47 10.46 -2.75 20.56
C GLU A 47 11.13 -1.37 20.49
N ALA A 48 10.70 -0.54 19.54
CA ALA A 48 11.16 0.84 19.42
C ALA A 48 10.45 1.82 20.38
N ASN A 49 9.57 1.33 21.26
CA ASN A 49 8.73 2.13 22.16
C ASN A 49 7.86 3.17 21.41
N VAL A 50 7.38 2.83 20.23
CA VAL A 50 6.48 3.68 19.46
C VAL A 50 5.04 3.49 19.96
N HIS A 51 4.39 4.59 20.33
CA HIS A 51 2.95 4.59 20.65
C HIS A 51 2.15 4.66 19.34
N VAL A 52 1.54 3.55 18.94
CA VAL A 52 0.73 3.48 17.73
C VAL A 52 -0.71 3.85 18.04
N LEU A 53 -1.28 4.75 17.26
CA LEU A 53 -2.68 5.15 17.36
C LEU A 53 -3.44 4.61 16.15
N PHE A 54 -4.11 3.46 16.33
CA PHE A 54 -4.94 2.86 15.29
C PHE A 54 -6.31 3.52 15.18
N HIS A 55 -6.96 3.34 14.03
CA HIS A 55 -8.30 3.89 13.76
C HIS A 55 -8.40 5.40 14.01
N ALA A 56 -7.30 6.09 13.71
CA ALA A 56 -7.13 7.51 13.84
C ALA A 56 -6.83 8.12 12.47
N PHE A 57 -7.56 9.14 12.10
CA PHE A 57 -7.42 9.80 10.82
C PHE A 57 -6.96 11.24 11.03
N ALA A 58 -5.80 11.60 10.49
CA ALA A 58 -5.33 12.98 10.51
C ALA A 58 -6.24 13.83 9.61
N THR A 59 -6.69 14.98 10.09
CA THR A 59 -7.68 15.84 9.42
C THR A 59 -7.25 17.30 9.32
N GLY A 60 -6.09 17.66 9.82
CA GLY A 60 -5.58 19.02 9.74
C GLY A 60 -4.39 19.28 10.65
N ALA A 61 -3.83 20.46 10.53
CA ALA A 61 -2.75 20.95 11.37
C ALA A 61 -3.21 22.17 12.17
N VAL A 62 -2.70 22.31 13.38
CA VAL A 62 -2.77 23.54 14.17
C VAL A 62 -1.39 24.20 14.11
N MET A 63 -1.33 25.39 13.59
CA MET A 63 -0.08 26.16 13.45
C MET A 63 0.13 27.06 14.66
N ALA A 64 1.33 27.04 15.23
CA ALA A 64 1.76 28.01 16.23
C ALA A 64 2.31 29.30 15.59
N SER A 65 2.86 29.18 14.38
CA SER A 65 3.33 30.27 13.51
C SER A 65 3.31 29.77 12.05
N ASP A 66 3.64 30.62 11.09
CA ASP A 66 3.63 30.27 9.66
C ASP A 66 4.56 29.09 9.31
N ASP A 67 5.56 28.83 10.13
CA ASP A 67 6.60 27.81 9.92
C ASP A 67 6.63 26.71 11.00
N ARG A 68 5.66 26.71 11.95
CA ARG A 68 5.68 25.79 13.08
C ARG A 68 4.34 25.15 13.35
N ILE A 69 4.28 23.83 13.22
CA ILE A 69 3.12 23.03 13.64
C ILE A 69 3.12 22.89 15.17
N GLU A 70 1.99 23.18 15.82
CA GLU A 70 1.75 22.93 17.24
C GLU A 70 1.17 21.54 17.46
N ALA A 71 0.21 21.14 16.63
CA ALA A 71 -0.48 19.87 16.77
C ALA A 71 -1.06 19.37 15.43
N VAL A 72 -1.27 18.06 15.34
CA VAL A 72 -2.07 17.44 14.29
C VAL A 72 -3.46 17.15 14.83
N LEU A 73 -4.49 17.56 14.11
CA LEU A 73 -5.88 17.21 14.41
C LEU A 73 -6.17 15.80 13.98
N VAL A 74 -6.76 15.01 14.87
CA VAL A 74 -7.03 13.60 14.66
C VAL A 74 -8.49 13.30 14.96
N GLU A 75 -9.16 12.61 14.04
CA GLU A 75 -10.51 12.11 14.19
C GLU A 75 -10.49 10.60 14.51
N THR A 76 -11.25 10.20 15.50
CA THR A 76 -11.43 8.79 15.92
C THR A 76 -12.87 8.51 16.26
N LYS A 77 -13.22 7.24 16.47
CA LYS A 77 -14.55 6.87 17.01
C LYS A 77 -14.84 7.47 18.38
N SER A 78 -13.81 7.79 19.16
CA SER A 78 -13.95 8.39 20.50
C SER A 78 -14.03 9.91 20.46
N GLY A 79 -13.97 10.50 19.28
CA GLY A 79 -14.03 11.94 19.05
C GLY A 79 -12.75 12.52 18.45
N ARG A 80 -12.75 13.84 18.34
CA ARG A 80 -11.64 14.62 17.80
C ARG A 80 -10.73 15.08 18.93
N PHE A 81 -9.42 15.00 18.69
CA PHE A 81 -8.40 15.54 19.59
C PHE A 81 -7.18 16.04 18.80
N ALA A 82 -6.27 16.70 19.49
CA ALA A 82 -5.03 17.22 18.93
C ALA A 82 -3.83 16.48 19.52
N VAL A 83 -2.96 15.99 18.62
CA VAL A 83 -1.70 15.34 19.00
C VAL A 83 -0.58 16.37 18.88
N ARG A 84 0.03 16.71 20.02
CA ARG A 84 1.15 17.64 20.07
C ARG A 84 2.49 16.92 19.91
N GLY A 85 3.45 17.58 19.28
CA GLY A 85 4.79 17.07 19.08
C GLY A 85 5.83 18.18 18.98
N ARG A 86 7.09 17.83 19.17
CA ARG A 86 8.20 18.74 18.90
C ARG A 86 8.60 18.72 17.43
N PHE A 87 8.45 17.57 16.79
CA PHE A 87 8.71 17.33 15.37
C PHE A 87 7.55 16.52 14.80
N PHE A 88 7.25 16.77 13.55
CA PHE A 88 6.21 16.06 12.80
C PHE A 88 6.83 15.49 11.53
N ILE A 89 6.52 14.25 11.22
CA ILE A 89 6.97 13.56 10.01
C ILE A 89 5.72 13.17 9.24
N ASP A 90 5.58 13.70 8.02
CA ASP A 90 4.48 13.36 7.15
C ASP A 90 4.76 12.03 6.44
N GLY A 91 4.04 11.01 6.82
CA GLY A 91 4.03 9.69 6.19
C GLY A 91 2.67 9.34 5.58
N SER A 92 1.81 10.33 5.32
CA SER A 92 0.44 10.12 4.79
C SER A 92 0.41 9.50 3.38
N GLY A 93 1.49 9.63 2.62
CA GLY A 93 1.58 9.17 1.24
C GLY A 93 1.27 10.26 0.23
N ASP A 94 0.32 11.14 0.52
CA ASP A 94 -0.08 12.24 -0.35
C ASP A 94 0.40 13.62 0.13
N GLY A 95 1.13 13.67 1.26
CA GLY A 95 1.66 14.93 1.80
C GLY A 95 0.61 15.81 2.46
N ASP A 96 -0.43 15.20 3.02
CA ASP A 96 -1.58 15.92 3.60
C ASP A 96 -1.16 16.88 4.70
N LEU A 97 -0.31 16.45 5.62
CA LEU A 97 0.17 17.30 6.71
C LEU A 97 1.02 18.46 6.20
N ALA A 98 1.87 18.23 5.21
CA ALA A 98 2.66 19.26 4.56
C ALA A 98 1.74 20.32 3.91
N ALA A 99 0.72 19.89 3.18
CA ALA A 99 -0.25 20.79 2.57
C ALA A 99 -1.03 21.61 3.62
N TRP A 100 -1.51 20.99 4.69
CA TRP A 100 -2.24 21.69 5.76
C TRP A 100 -1.36 22.64 6.57
N SER A 101 -0.06 22.42 6.58
CA SER A 101 0.89 23.33 7.25
C SER A 101 1.42 24.45 6.37
N GLY A 102 0.92 24.57 5.13
CA GLY A 102 1.29 25.64 4.22
C GLY A 102 2.62 25.45 3.49
N VAL A 103 3.20 24.24 3.55
CA VAL A 103 4.41 23.93 2.78
C VAL A 103 4.07 23.94 1.28
N PRO A 104 4.86 24.59 0.43
CA PRO A 104 4.67 24.53 -1.01
C PRO A 104 4.73 23.10 -1.53
N TYR A 105 3.81 22.72 -2.39
CA TYR A 105 3.74 21.39 -2.99
C TYR A 105 3.32 21.47 -4.45
N GLU A 106 3.59 20.41 -5.20
CA GLU A 106 3.18 20.25 -6.59
C GLU A 106 2.16 19.13 -6.71
N VAL A 107 1.24 19.27 -7.65
CA VAL A 107 0.22 18.24 -7.96
C VAL A 107 0.36 17.83 -9.42
N GLY A 108 0.64 16.55 -9.65
CA GLY A 108 0.81 16.01 -10.99
C GLY A 108 2.08 16.51 -11.69
N ASP A 109 1.99 16.65 -13.01
CA ASP A 109 3.11 17.03 -13.89
C ASP A 109 3.10 18.52 -14.32
N GLY A 110 2.30 19.35 -13.66
CA GLY A 110 2.10 20.77 -14.02
C GLY A 110 1.21 20.98 -15.24
N ALA A 111 0.90 19.96 -16.03
CA ALA A 111 -0.04 19.99 -17.14
C ALA A 111 -1.43 19.43 -16.79
N GLY A 112 -1.65 19.14 -15.52
CA GLY A 112 -2.90 18.59 -15.00
C GLY A 112 -2.99 17.06 -15.04
N ASN A 113 -1.91 16.37 -15.44
CA ASN A 113 -1.90 14.91 -15.41
C ASN A 113 -1.43 14.41 -14.04
N MET A 114 -2.13 13.45 -13.51
CA MET A 114 -1.78 12.73 -12.29
C MET A 114 -1.58 11.25 -12.56
N LEU A 115 -0.81 10.59 -11.72
CA LEU A 115 -0.81 9.14 -11.72
C LEU A 115 -2.21 8.65 -11.35
N TYR A 116 -2.70 7.70 -12.12
CA TYR A 116 -4.04 7.15 -11.89
C TYR A 116 -4.08 6.35 -10.58
N PRO A 117 -5.12 6.51 -9.78
CA PRO A 117 -5.36 5.64 -8.65
C PRO A 117 -5.78 4.25 -9.12
N SER A 118 -5.45 3.25 -8.32
CA SER A 118 -5.88 1.88 -8.58
C SER A 118 -6.31 1.19 -7.31
N THR A 119 -7.34 0.38 -7.39
CA THR A 119 -7.80 -0.45 -6.28
C THR A 119 -7.22 -1.85 -6.39
N MET A 120 -6.46 -2.25 -5.38
CA MET A 120 -6.08 -3.64 -5.20
C MET A 120 -7.13 -4.36 -4.37
N PHE A 121 -7.48 -5.58 -4.78
CA PHE A 121 -8.39 -6.43 -4.03
C PHE A 121 -7.88 -7.86 -3.96
N ARG A 122 -8.38 -8.60 -2.99
CA ARG A 122 -8.09 -10.01 -2.83
C ARG A 122 -9.29 -10.85 -3.26
N ILE A 123 -9.00 -11.97 -3.91
CA ILE A 123 -9.94 -13.02 -4.27
C ILE A 123 -9.61 -14.21 -3.39
N ASN A 124 -10.58 -14.73 -2.68
CA ASN A 124 -10.43 -15.92 -1.85
C ASN A 124 -11.23 -17.09 -2.43
N GLY A 125 -10.83 -18.31 -2.07
CA GLY A 125 -11.46 -19.53 -2.56
C GLY A 125 -11.08 -19.90 -3.99
N VAL A 126 -9.96 -19.39 -4.48
CA VAL A 126 -9.42 -19.77 -5.79
C VAL A 126 -8.95 -21.23 -5.74
N ASP A 127 -9.34 -22.04 -6.71
CA ASP A 127 -8.77 -23.37 -6.95
C ASP A 127 -7.42 -23.20 -7.67
N PRO A 128 -6.28 -23.50 -7.00
CA PRO A 128 -4.96 -23.25 -7.58
C PRO A 128 -4.69 -24.09 -8.84
N GLN A 129 -5.27 -25.29 -8.92
CA GLN A 129 -5.09 -26.17 -10.08
C GLN A 129 -5.83 -25.62 -11.31
N LYS A 130 -7.08 -25.18 -11.12
CA LYS A 130 -7.86 -24.57 -12.21
C LYS A 130 -7.35 -23.21 -12.62
N ALA A 131 -6.91 -22.41 -11.66
CA ALA A 131 -6.33 -21.09 -11.94
C ALA A 131 -5.00 -21.19 -12.69
N GLY A 132 -4.19 -22.22 -12.39
CA GLY A 132 -2.92 -22.46 -13.05
C GLY A 132 -2.06 -21.19 -13.14
N ARG A 133 -1.70 -20.77 -14.36
CA ARG A 133 -0.94 -19.55 -14.63
C ARG A 133 -1.83 -18.40 -15.10
N ALA A 134 -2.91 -18.12 -14.39
CA ALA A 134 -3.88 -17.09 -14.75
C ALA A 134 -3.24 -15.71 -14.97
N TRP A 135 -2.11 -15.40 -14.31
CA TRP A 135 -1.35 -14.15 -14.55
C TRP A 135 -0.80 -14.01 -15.98
N GLU A 136 -0.69 -15.10 -16.74
CA GLU A 136 -0.31 -15.09 -18.15
C GLU A 136 -1.53 -15.12 -19.06
N LEU A 137 -2.59 -15.76 -18.61
CA LEU A 137 -3.83 -15.93 -19.36
C LEU A 137 -4.68 -14.65 -19.36
N VAL A 138 -4.82 -14.00 -18.19
CA VAL A 138 -5.67 -12.82 -18.03
C VAL A 138 -5.31 -11.68 -19.01
N PRO A 139 -4.03 -11.30 -19.21
CA PRO A 139 -3.69 -10.28 -20.20
C PRO A 139 -4.14 -10.64 -21.63
N LYS A 140 -4.01 -11.90 -22.02
CA LYS A 140 -4.44 -12.37 -23.35
C LYS A 140 -5.96 -12.30 -23.51
N LEU A 141 -6.71 -12.74 -22.49
CA LEU A 141 -8.16 -12.66 -22.49
C LEU A 141 -8.67 -11.21 -22.52
N MET A 142 -7.96 -10.30 -21.88
CA MET A 142 -8.28 -8.87 -21.97
C MET A 142 -8.06 -8.34 -23.38
N GLU A 143 -6.94 -8.68 -24.03
CA GLU A 143 -6.65 -8.30 -25.40
C GLU A 143 -7.72 -8.85 -26.38
N GLU A 144 -8.09 -10.11 -26.27
CA GLU A 144 -9.18 -10.70 -27.04
C GLU A 144 -10.54 -10.01 -26.80
N ALA A 145 -10.79 -9.58 -25.55
CA ALA A 145 -12.03 -8.86 -25.25
C ALA A 145 -12.01 -7.45 -25.83
N GLU A 146 -10.85 -6.78 -25.92
CA GLU A 146 -10.69 -5.51 -26.60
C GLU A 146 -10.95 -5.64 -28.11
N GLN A 147 -10.47 -6.69 -28.73
CA GLN A 147 -10.78 -6.98 -30.15
C GLN A 147 -12.28 -7.18 -30.38
N ARG A 148 -13.04 -7.59 -29.36
CA ARG A 148 -14.49 -7.69 -29.38
C ARG A 148 -15.23 -6.42 -28.94
N GLY A 149 -14.52 -5.28 -28.85
CA GLY A 149 -15.11 -3.96 -28.56
C GLY A 149 -15.21 -3.60 -27.06
N ARG A 150 -14.60 -4.35 -26.15
CA ARG A 150 -14.46 -3.92 -24.76
C ARG A 150 -13.28 -2.94 -24.61
N THR A 151 -13.38 -2.08 -23.61
CA THR A 151 -12.29 -1.15 -23.29
C THR A 151 -11.83 -1.37 -21.85
N PHE A 152 -10.51 -1.48 -21.68
CA PHE A 152 -9.91 -1.55 -20.37
C PHE A 152 -8.93 -0.38 -20.19
N PRO A 153 -9.12 0.48 -19.18
CA PRO A 153 -8.19 1.58 -18.92
C PRO A 153 -6.77 1.05 -18.65
N ARG A 154 -6.65 -0.03 -17.88
CA ARG A 154 -5.37 -0.67 -17.59
C ARG A 154 -5.11 -1.87 -18.50
N LYS A 155 -4.03 -1.78 -19.29
CA LYS A 155 -3.63 -2.82 -20.27
C LYS A 155 -2.80 -3.96 -19.69
N LYS A 156 -2.19 -3.76 -18.53
CA LYS A 156 -1.27 -4.73 -17.91
C LYS A 156 -1.74 -5.08 -16.48
N PRO A 157 -2.71 -5.97 -16.36
CA PRO A 157 -3.21 -6.39 -15.06
C PRO A 157 -2.15 -7.18 -14.29
N ILE A 158 -2.16 -7.04 -12.98
CA ILE A 158 -1.37 -7.86 -12.08
C ILE A 158 -2.32 -8.75 -11.30
N VAL A 159 -2.23 -10.06 -11.52
CA VAL A 159 -2.96 -11.08 -10.77
C VAL A 159 -1.95 -12.10 -10.29
N ARG A 160 -1.89 -12.36 -8.99
CA ARG A 160 -0.88 -13.23 -8.38
C ARG A 160 -1.43 -13.98 -7.17
N PRO A 161 -1.05 -15.27 -7.01
CA PRO A 161 -1.30 -15.98 -5.76
C PRO A 161 -0.56 -15.30 -4.60
N GLN A 162 -1.12 -15.39 -3.42
CA GLN A 162 -0.51 -14.96 -2.17
C GLN A 162 0.24 -16.13 -1.49
N ARG A 163 0.67 -15.95 -0.24
CA ARG A 163 1.30 -17.03 0.54
C ARG A 163 0.36 -18.24 0.66
N ASN A 164 -0.92 -18.00 0.95
CA ASN A 164 -1.93 -19.01 0.84
C ASN A 164 -2.38 -19.12 -0.63
N PRO A 165 -2.22 -20.29 -1.29
CA PRO A 165 -2.49 -20.44 -2.72
C PRO A 165 -3.96 -20.28 -3.13
N ILE A 166 -4.91 -20.38 -2.19
CA ILE A 166 -6.33 -20.10 -2.46
C ILE A 166 -6.67 -18.60 -2.42
N GLU A 167 -5.73 -17.76 -1.98
CA GLU A 167 -5.87 -16.31 -1.97
C GLU A 167 -5.05 -15.68 -3.09
N TRP A 168 -5.68 -14.82 -3.86
CA TRP A 168 -5.04 -14.12 -4.96
C TRP A 168 -5.19 -12.61 -4.79
N ARG A 169 -4.16 -11.88 -5.14
CA ARG A 169 -4.19 -10.42 -5.23
C ARG A 169 -4.41 -10.01 -6.68
N ALA A 170 -5.32 -9.08 -6.89
CA ALA A 170 -5.59 -8.48 -8.17
C ALA A 170 -5.39 -6.96 -8.12
N ASN A 171 -4.68 -6.42 -9.09
CA ASN A 171 -4.53 -5.00 -9.38
C ASN A 171 -4.82 -4.82 -10.87
N LEU A 172 -6.09 -4.58 -11.18
CA LEU A 172 -6.63 -4.54 -12.54
C LEU A 172 -7.22 -3.18 -12.89
N THR A 173 -7.46 -2.35 -11.89
CA THR A 173 -8.18 -1.10 -12.06
C THR A 173 -7.25 0.06 -12.38
N GLN A 174 -7.78 1.02 -13.07
CA GLN A 174 -7.29 2.38 -13.23
C GLN A 174 -8.53 3.26 -13.13
N ILE A 175 -8.58 4.12 -12.14
CA ILE A 175 -9.71 4.99 -11.84
C ILE A 175 -9.42 6.38 -12.34
#